data_a33fde77a14a88c2378b13d0f3749dc7
#
_entry.id   a33fde77a14a88c2378b13d0f3749dc7
#
_cell.length_a   1.000
_cell.length_b   1.000
_cell.length_c   1.000
_cell.angle_alpha   90.00
_cell.angle_beta   90.00
_cell.angle_gamma   90.00
#
_symmetry.space_group_name_H-M   'P 1'
#
loop_
_entity.id
_entity.type
_entity.pdbx_description
1 polymer ?
#
loop_
_entity_poly.entity_id
_entity_poly.type
_entity_poly.pdbx_seq_one_letter_code
_entity_poly.pdbx_strand_id
1 'polypeptide(L)'
;MADPRTFLGALFDLSGKHILLTGASSGLGRHFARTLARAGARVAMAARSVEKMAALAQEIRAEGGLCDVYALDVRDREAIRACVAAAEAVAPLDALVNNAGIARPRAPEKLSDEAWDEVYETNLRGPWVLAQEVVKRRLADGRECSIVNIASILGIRAIGHLAPYSAAKAGLINLGRDLCVDLAERGIRVNALAPGYFITEMNDEWLASPAGDRLRQRVPAKRFGKPEELDGALVFLCSDASRFMNGNCITVDGGHTAGV
;
A
#
# COMPACT_ATOMS: atom_id res chain seq x y z
N MET A 1 -11.97 35.28 -2.85
CA MET A 1 -11.10 34.10 -2.59
C MET A 1 -12.02 32.89 -2.40
N ALA A 2 -11.65 31.72 -2.93
CA ALA A 2 -12.40 30.48 -2.67
C ALA A 2 -12.33 30.13 -1.18
N ASP A 3 -13.38 29.50 -0.64
CA ASP A 3 -13.36 28.99 0.74
C ASP A 3 -12.17 28.04 0.89
N PRO A 4 -11.26 28.24 1.88
CA PRO A 4 -10.10 27.37 2.10
C PRO A 4 -10.48 25.88 2.26
N ARG A 5 -11.66 25.59 2.82
CA ARG A 5 -12.16 24.20 2.97
C ARG A 5 -12.49 23.57 1.61
N THR A 6 -13.05 24.33 0.68
CA THR A 6 -13.34 23.88 -0.69
C THR A 6 -12.03 23.66 -1.47
N PHE A 7 -11.05 24.55 -1.30
CA PHE A 7 -9.74 24.42 -1.94
C PHE A 7 -8.99 23.17 -1.45
N LEU A 8 -8.89 22.98 -0.13
CA LEU A 8 -8.22 21.80 0.43
C LEU A 8 -8.97 20.51 0.09
N GLY A 9 -10.31 20.53 0.13
CA GLY A 9 -11.13 19.40 -0.28
C GLY A 9 -10.83 19.00 -1.72
N ALA A 10 -10.77 19.93 -2.64
CA ALA A 10 -10.49 19.64 -4.05
C ALA A 10 -9.09 19.04 -4.30
N LEU A 11 -8.08 19.41 -3.50
CA LEU A 11 -6.73 18.85 -3.64
C LEU A 11 -6.65 17.36 -3.26
N PHE A 12 -7.42 16.95 -2.27
CA PHE A 12 -7.41 15.58 -1.72
C PHE A 12 -8.62 14.76 -2.17
N ASP A 13 -9.48 15.29 -3.02
CA ASP A 13 -10.65 14.61 -3.53
C ASP A 13 -10.26 13.43 -4.43
N LEU A 14 -10.81 12.26 -4.13
CA LEU A 14 -10.66 11.06 -4.93
C LEU A 14 -11.96 10.70 -5.69
N SER A 15 -12.95 11.60 -5.71
CA SER A 15 -14.20 11.38 -6.45
C SER A 15 -13.93 11.13 -7.93
N GLY A 16 -14.53 10.06 -8.45
CA GLY A 16 -14.32 9.62 -9.82
C GLY A 16 -13.01 8.87 -10.08
N LYS A 17 -12.10 8.77 -9.11
CA LYS A 17 -10.89 7.94 -9.22
C LYS A 17 -11.23 6.47 -8.99
N HIS A 18 -10.64 5.58 -9.78
CA HIS A 18 -10.70 4.14 -9.61
C HIS A 18 -9.34 3.60 -9.14
N ILE A 19 -9.31 2.96 -7.98
CA ILE A 19 -8.08 2.58 -7.28
C ILE A 19 -8.05 1.08 -7.02
N LEU A 20 -7.07 0.38 -7.56
CA LEU A 20 -6.80 -1.02 -7.23
C LEU A 20 -5.96 -1.10 -5.95
N LEU A 21 -6.51 -1.73 -4.92
CA LEU A 21 -5.85 -1.95 -3.63
C LEU A 21 -5.64 -3.44 -3.38
N THR A 22 -4.39 -3.87 -3.23
CA THR A 22 -4.05 -5.26 -2.90
C THR A 22 -3.93 -5.50 -1.40
N GLY A 23 -4.23 -6.72 -0.96
CA GLY A 23 -4.19 -7.08 0.47
C GLY A 23 -5.30 -6.44 1.29
N ALA A 24 -6.45 -6.13 0.68
CA ALA A 24 -7.56 -5.40 1.29
C ALA A 24 -8.34 -6.18 2.37
N SER A 25 -8.05 -7.46 2.60
CA SER A 25 -8.84 -8.33 3.47
C SER A 25 -8.58 -8.18 4.97
N SER A 26 -7.48 -7.52 5.38
CA SER A 26 -7.08 -7.40 6.79
C SER A 26 -6.12 -6.23 7.04
N GLY A 27 -5.87 -5.93 8.31
CA GLY A 27 -4.86 -4.96 8.75
C GLY A 27 -4.97 -3.61 8.08
N LEU A 28 -3.84 -3.04 7.67
CA LEU A 28 -3.80 -1.73 6.99
C LEU A 28 -4.58 -1.73 5.68
N GLY A 29 -4.58 -2.83 4.91
CA GLY A 29 -5.32 -2.90 3.65
C GLY A 29 -6.84 -2.76 3.85
N ARG A 30 -7.39 -3.39 4.89
CA ARG A 30 -8.81 -3.22 5.24
C ARG A 30 -9.13 -1.78 5.64
N HIS A 31 -8.24 -1.17 6.41
CA HIS A 31 -8.36 0.25 6.79
C HIS A 31 -8.26 1.17 5.55
N PHE A 32 -7.28 0.98 4.71
CA PHE A 32 -7.07 1.76 3.49
C PHE A 32 -8.24 1.69 2.51
N ALA A 33 -8.91 0.53 2.40
CA ALA A 33 -10.11 0.41 1.58
C ALA A 33 -11.22 1.36 2.04
N ARG A 34 -11.47 1.45 3.36
CA ARG A 34 -12.44 2.41 3.93
C ARG A 34 -11.99 3.85 3.70
N THR A 35 -10.73 4.16 3.95
CA THR A 35 -10.18 5.51 3.79
C THR A 35 -10.33 6.01 2.36
N LEU A 36 -9.92 5.20 1.37
CA LEU A 36 -10.03 5.57 -0.04
C LEU A 36 -11.49 5.73 -0.49
N ALA A 37 -12.39 4.84 -0.05
CA ALA A 37 -13.80 4.96 -0.35
C ALA A 37 -14.44 6.21 0.28
N ARG A 38 -14.11 6.55 1.54
CA ARG A 38 -14.54 7.77 2.21
C ARG A 38 -14.00 9.04 1.57
N ALA A 39 -12.82 8.96 0.95
CA ALA A 39 -12.25 10.06 0.16
C ALA A 39 -12.87 10.17 -1.26
N GLY A 40 -13.88 9.34 -1.59
CA GLY A 40 -14.65 9.41 -2.83
C GLY A 40 -14.23 8.43 -3.92
N ALA A 41 -13.18 7.64 -3.72
CA ALA A 41 -12.72 6.69 -4.73
C ALA A 41 -13.65 5.47 -4.89
N ARG A 42 -13.72 4.94 -6.12
CA ARG A 42 -14.13 3.56 -6.34
C ARG A 42 -12.96 2.65 -6.03
N VAL A 43 -13.11 1.70 -5.10
CA VAL A 43 -12.01 0.84 -4.65
C VAL A 43 -12.16 -0.57 -5.19
N ALA A 44 -11.28 -0.99 -6.09
CA ALA A 44 -11.13 -2.37 -6.51
C ALA A 44 -10.29 -3.12 -5.46
N MET A 45 -10.97 -3.78 -4.52
CA MET A 45 -10.35 -4.51 -3.43
C MET A 45 -9.90 -5.89 -3.90
N ALA A 46 -8.61 -6.22 -3.75
CA ALA A 46 -8.04 -7.47 -4.21
C ALA A 46 -7.27 -8.20 -3.09
N ALA A 47 -7.65 -9.44 -2.78
CA ALA A 47 -6.95 -10.33 -1.84
C ALA A 47 -7.41 -11.79 -2.01
N ARG A 48 -6.76 -12.71 -1.29
CA ARG A 48 -7.13 -14.13 -1.30
C ARG A 48 -8.44 -14.44 -0.58
N SER A 49 -8.73 -13.72 0.51
CA SER A 49 -9.92 -13.96 1.36
C SER A 49 -11.11 -13.15 0.86
N VAL A 50 -11.82 -13.70 -0.13
CA VAL A 50 -12.98 -13.05 -0.76
C VAL A 50 -14.10 -12.77 0.24
N GLU A 51 -14.38 -13.70 1.16
CA GLU A 51 -15.44 -13.56 2.16
C GLU A 51 -15.21 -12.34 3.07
N LYS A 52 -13.95 -12.13 3.53
CA LYS A 52 -13.60 -10.97 4.37
C LYS A 52 -13.75 -9.66 3.60
N MET A 53 -13.42 -9.66 2.32
CA MET A 53 -13.60 -8.48 1.48
C MET A 53 -15.07 -8.23 1.14
N ALA A 54 -15.88 -9.29 0.98
CA ALA A 54 -17.32 -9.15 0.75
C ALA A 54 -18.04 -8.50 1.95
N ALA A 55 -17.68 -8.89 3.18
CA ALA A 55 -18.17 -8.24 4.39
C ALA A 55 -17.78 -6.76 4.44
N LEU A 56 -16.49 -6.45 4.18
CA LEU A 56 -16.01 -5.08 4.11
C LEU A 56 -16.72 -4.27 3.01
N ALA A 57 -17.01 -4.88 1.86
CA ALA A 57 -17.73 -4.22 0.77
C ALA A 57 -19.16 -3.85 1.17
N GLN A 58 -19.84 -4.68 1.95
CA GLN A 58 -21.16 -4.34 2.48
C GLN A 58 -21.09 -3.12 3.41
N GLU A 59 -20.09 -3.06 4.30
CA GLU A 59 -19.87 -1.92 5.19
C GLU A 59 -19.61 -0.63 4.39
N ILE A 60 -18.68 -0.68 3.42
CA ILE A 60 -18.34 0.48 2.58
C ILE A 60 -19.55 0.98 1.78
N ARG A 61 -20.33 0.06 1.20
CA ARG A 61 -21.53 0.43 0.41
C ARG A 61 -22.65 0.98 1.29
N ALA A 62 -22.81 0.47 2.52
CA ALA A 62 -23.75 1.00 3.49
C ALA A 62 -23.43 2.45 3.90
N GLU A 63 -22.14 2.84 3.86
CA GLU A 63 -21.68 4.22 4.06
C GLU A 63 -21.74 5.08 2.77
N GLY A 64 -22.25 4.53 1.65
CA GLY A 64 -22.35 5.22 0.36
C GLY A 64 -21.10 5.15 -0.51
N GLY A 65 -20.06 4.42 -0.09
CA GLY A 65 -18.84 4.24 -0.85
C GLY A 65 -18.99 3.24 -2.02
N LEU A 66 -18.09 3.34 -3.00
CA LEU A 66 -18.05 2.47 -4.17
C LEU A 66 -16.90 1.46 -4.06
N CYS A 67 -17.20 0.18 -4.20
CA CYS A 67 -16.15 -0.84 -4.20
C CYS A 67 -16.53 -2.11 -4.95
N ASP A 68 -15.51 -2.80 -5.47
CA ASP A 68 -15.59 -4.11 -6.10
C ASP A 68 -14.61 -5.08 -5.42
N VAL A 69 -14.87 -6.39 -5.55
CA VAL A 69 -14.09 -7.44 -4.88
C VAL A 69 -13.51 -8.39 -5.93
N TYR A 70 -12.20 -8.61 -5.85
CA TYR A 70 -11.46 -9.50 -6.74
C TYR A 70 -10.64 -10.53 -5.95
N ALA A 71 -10.77 -11.81 -6.30
CA ALA A 71 -9.86 -12.84 -5.78
C ALA A 71 -8.47 -12.64 -6.38
N LEU A 72 -7.43 -12.54 -5.54
CA LEU A 72 -6.07 -12.36 -6.00
C LEU A 72 -5.04 -12.94 -5.03
N ASP A 73 -4.23 -13.89 -5.49
CA ASP A 73 -2.89 -14.14 -4.94
C ASP A 73 -1.87 -13.35 -5.77
N VAL A 74 -1.17 -12.41 -5.17
CA VAL A 74 -0.18 -11.56 -5.85
C VAL A 74 1.08 -12.31 -6.30
N ARG A 75 1.22 -13.59 -5.97
CA ARG A 75 2.27 -14.48 -6.45
C ARG A 75 1.90 -15.13 -7.79
N ASP A 76 0.62 -15.18 -8.12
CA ASP A 76 0.12 -15.74 -9.37
C ASP A 76 -0.01 -14.65 -10.44
N ARG A 77 0.84 -14.74 -11.48
CA ARG A 77 0.90 -13.77 -12.57
C ARG A 77 -0.37 -13.76 -13.43
N GLU A 78 -0.97 -14.92 -13.66
CA GLU A 78 -2.19 -15.01 -14.46
C GLU A 78 -3.37 -14.44 -13.66
N ALA A 79 -3.45 -14.72 -12.36
CA ALA A 79 -4.43 -14.10 -11.48
C ALA A 79 -4.27 -12.56 -11.43
N ILE A 80 -3.03 -12.04 -11.41
CA ILE A 80 -2.76 -10.58 -11.50
C ILE A 80 -3.33 -10.02 -12.81
N ARG A 81 -3.00 -10.64 -13.98
CA ARG A 81 -3.47 -10.17 -15.28
C ARG A 81 -5.00 -10.16 -15.38
N ALA A 82 -5.63 -11.24 -14.91
CA ALA A 82 -7.08 -11.36 -14.87
C ALA A 82 -7.71 -10.30 -13.95
N CYS A 83 -7.17 -10.11 -12.76
CA CYS A 83 -7.66 -9.12 -11.79
C CYS A 83 -7.57 -7.69 -12.35
N VAL A 84 -6.41 -7.29 -12.90
CA VAL A 84 -6.22 -5.97 -13.49
C VAL A 84 -7.16 -5.79 -14.70
N ALA A 85 -7.31 -6.80 -15.55
CA ALA A 85 -8.23 -6.74 -16.70
C ALA A 85 -9.69 -6.58 -16.24
N ALA A 86 -10.12 -7.31 -15.21
CA ALA A 86 -11.48 -7.22 -14.67
C ALA A 86 -11.76 -5.86 -14.02
N ALA A 87 -10.80 -5.30 -13.28
CA ALA A 87 -10.92 -3.96 -12.70
C ALA A 87 -11.01 -2.90 -13.81
N GLU A 88 -10.13 -2.95 -14.80
CA GLU A 88 -10.12 -2.03 -15.96
C GLU A 88 -11.41 -2.09 -16.79
N ALA A 89 -12.08 -3.24 -16.83
CA ALA A 89 -13.36 -3.38 -17.53
C ALA A 89 -14.50 -2.60 -16.84
N VAL A 90 -14.36 -2.29 -15.56
CA VAL A 90 -15.32 -1.44 -14.82
C VAL A 90 -15.05 0.04 -15.10
N ALA A 91 -13.81 0.45 -14.94
CA ALA A 91 -13.31 1.80 -15.27
C ALA A 91 -11.78 1.76 -15.33
N PRO A 92 -11.14 2.66 -16.08
CA PRO A 92 -9.68 2.81 -16.07
C PRO A 92 -9.14 3.06 -14.66
N LEU A 93 -8.04 2.39 -14.31
CA LEU A 93 -7.40 2.56 -13.01
C LEU A 93 -6.61 3.88 -12.93
N ASP A 94 -6.98 4.77 -12.06
CA ASP A 94 -6.26 6.04 -11.79
C ASP A 94 -5.13 5.85 -10.79
N ALA A 95 -5.23 4.82 -9.93
CA ALA A 95 -4.13 4.48 -9.03
C ALA A 95 -4.07 2.98 -8.72
N LEU A 96 -2.84 2.53 -8.37
CA LEU A 96 -2.55 1.21 -7.82
C LEU A 96 -1.92 1.37 -6.44
N VAL A 97 -2.49 0.73 -5.43
CA VAL A 97 -1.91 0.64 -4.08
C VAL A 97 -1.43 -0.79 -3.84
N ASN A 98 -0.13 -1.00 -3.96
CA ASN A 98 0.55 -2.26 -3.66
C ASN A 98 0.72 -2.39 -2.14
N ASN A 99 -0.29 -2.95 -1.47
CA ASN A 99 -0.29 -3.11 -0.02
C ASN A 99 -0.12 -4.58 0.42
N ALA A 100 -0.47 -5.56 -0.40
CA ALA A 100 -0.28 -6.96 -0.05
C ALA A 100 1.16 -7.24 0.41
N GLY A 101 1.32 -7.91 1.55
CA GLY A 101 2.63 -8.22 2.09
C GLY A 101 2.56 -9.22 3.23
N ILE A 102 3.66 -9.95 3.42
CA ILE A 102 3.85 -10.93 4.50
C ILE A 102 5.23 -10.77 5.13
N ALA A 103 5.36 -11.22 6.36
CA ALA A 103 6.64 -11.36 7.04
C ALA A 103 6.80 -12.80 7.56
N ARG A 104 8.03 -13.30 7.58
CA ARG A 104 8.40 -14.61 8.13
C ARG A 104 9.59 -14.43 9.09
N PRO A 105 9.33 -14.01 10.35
CA PRO A 105 10.40 -13.80 11.32
C PRO A 105 11.12 -15.10 11.64
N ARG A 106 12.43 -15.17 11.35
CA ARG A 106 13.30 -16.31 11.65
C ARG A 106 14.74 -15.85 11.82
N ALA A 107 15.49 -16.55 12.65
CA ALA A 107 16.96 -16.39 12.70
C ALA A 107 17.53 -16.81 11.33
N PRO A 108 18.59 -16.13 10.84
CA PRO A 108 19.10 -16.36 9.48
C PRO A 108 19.42 -17.83 9.18
N GLU A 109 20.00 -18.53 10.13
CA GLU A 109 20.39 -19.95 10.00
C GLU A 109 19.21 -20.92 10.03
N LYS A 110 17.99 -20.45 10.34
CA LYS A 110 16.74 -21.22 10.42
C LYS A 110 15.71 -20.85 9.38
N LEU A 111 16.05 -19.88 8.54
CA LEU A 111 15.17 -19.45 7.46
C LEU A 111 15.30 -20.43 6.28
N SER A 112 14.20 -21.00 5.81
CA SER A 112 14.21 -21.85 4.63
C SER A 112 14.11 -21.00 3.34
N ASP A 113 14.57 -21.60 2.22
CA ASP A 113 14.50 -20.99 0.89
C ASP A 113 13.04 -20.70 0.48
N GLU A 114 12.12 -21.60 0.82
CA GLU A 114 10.69 -21.43 0.52
C GLU A 114 10.10 -20.22 1.27
N ALA A 115 10.51 -20.03 2.54
CA ALA A 115 10.06 -18.86 3.32
C ALA A 115 10.65 -17.55 2.79
N TRP A 116 11.89 -17.59 2.29
CA TRP A 116 12.52 -16.49 1.59
C TRP A 116 11.76 -16.14 0.31
N ASP A 117 11.55 -17.15 -0.56
CA ASP A 117 10.89 -16.99 -1.84
C ASP A 117 9.46 -16.48 -1.68
N GLU A 118 8.69 -17.03 -0.72
CA GLU A 118 7.33 -16.57 -0.43
C GLU A 118 7.28 -15.08 -0.09
N VAL A 119 8.24 -14.58 0.70
CA VAL A 119 8.32 -13.17 1.06
C VAL A 119 8.67 -12.31 -0.15
N TYR A 120 9.64 -12.73 -0.96
CA TYR A 120 10.06 -11.99 -2.16
C TYR A 120 8.98 -11.95 -3.24
N GLU A 121 8.34 -13.09 -3.51
CA GLU A 121 7.24 -13.17 -4.47
C GLU A 121 6.07 -12.28 -4.06
N THR A 122 5.74 -12.25 -2.76
CA THR A 122 4.62 -11.44 -2.28
C THR A 122 4.95 -9.96 -2.19
N ASN A 123 6.11 -9.58 -1.61
CA ASN A 123 6.39 -8.21 -1.22
C ASN A 123 7.13 -7.38 -2.28
N LEU A 124 7.73 -8.04 -3.28
CA LEU A 124 8.51 -7.35 -4.32
C LEU A 124 8.05 -7.73 -5.74
N ARG A 125 8.03 -9.02 -6.08
CA ARG A 125 7.71 -9.45 -7.43
C ARG A 125 6.24 -9.23 -7.78
N GLY A 126 5.32 -9.54 -6.87
CA GLY A 126 3.89 -9.26 -7.05
C GLY A 126 3.61 -7.79 -7.35
N PRO A 127 4.07 -6.84 -6.52
CA PRO A 127 4.02 -5.41 -6.81
C PRO A 127 4.60 -5.00 -8.16
N TRP A 128 5.75 -5.58 -8.56
CA TRP A 128 6.33 -5.36 -9.88
C TRP A 128 5.40 -5.80 -11.01
N VAL A 129 4.84 -7.01 -10.95
CA VAL A 129 3.95 -7.53 -11.99
C VAL A 129 2.66 -6.71 -12.06
N LEU A 130 2.09 -6.32 -10.91
CA LEU A 130 0.92 -5.43 -10.85
C LEU A 130 1.21 -4.08 -11.50
N ALA A 131 2.33 -3.45 -11.14
CA ALA A 131 2.76 -2.19 -11.74
C ALA A 131 2.93 -2.33 -13.26
N GLN A 132 3.61 -3.39 -13.73
CA GLN A 132 3.81 -3.66 -15.15
C GLN A 132 2.47 -3.79 -15.91
N GLU A 133 1.49 -4.51 -15.35
CA GLU A 133 0.19 -4.70 -16.02
C GLU A 133 -0.66 -3.43 -16.05
N VAL A 134 -0.60 -2.59 -15.00
CA VAL A 134 -1.25 -1.26 -15.00
C VAL A 134 -0.56 -0.31 -15.97
N VAL A 135 0.77 -0.25 -15.93
CA VAL A 135 1.58 0.61 -16.81
C VAL A 135 1.31 0.31 -18.29
N LYS A 136 1.28 -0.97 -18.70
CA LYS A 136 0.96 -1.36 -20.09
C LYS A 136 -0.34 -0.74 -20.56
N ARG A 137 -1.38 -0.72 -19.73
CA ARG A 137 -2.70 -0.15 -20.07
C ARG A 137 -2.65 1.36 -20.13
N ARG A 138 -2.01 1.99 -19.15
CA ARG A 138 -1.86 3.47 -19.14
C ARG A 138 -1.06 4.00 -20.34
N LEU A 139 -0.04 3.25 -20.75
CA LEU A 139 0.72 3.62 -21.97
C LEU A 139 -0.10 3.42 -23.25
N ALA A 140 -1.02 2.46 -23.27
CA ALA A 140 -1.88 2.20 -24.43
C ALA A 140 -2.98 3.26 -24.60
N ASP A 141 -3.51 3.81 -23.50
CA ASP A 141 -4.59 4.79 -23.50
C ASP A 141 -4.15 6.23 -23.22
N GLY A 142 -2.85 6.46 -22.96
CA GLY A 142 -2.27 7.79 -22.72
C GLY A 142 -2.74 8.46 -21.42
N ARG A 143 -3.23 7.69 -20.43
CA ARG A 143 -3.76 8.22 -19.16
C ARG A 143 -2.70 8.27 -18.07
N GLU A 144 -2.81 9.26 -17.20
CA GLU A 144 -2.01 9.37 -15.99
C GLU A 144 -2.39 8.30 -14.95
N CYS A 145 -1.44 7.93 -14.09
CA CYS A 145 -1.67 6.99 -12.99
C CYS A 145 -0.74 7.26 -11.81
N SER A 146 -1.21 6.97 -10.60
CA SER A 146 -0.38 6.95 -9.39
C SER A 146 -0.17 5.52 -8.90
N ILE A 147 1.08 5.09 -8.73
CA ILE A 147 1.43 3.83 -8.10
C ILE A 147 1.99 4.11 -6.70
N VAL A 148 1.32 3.59 -5.68
CA VAL A 148 1.70 3.74 -4.27
C VAL A 148 2.14 2.39 -3.73
N ASN A 149 3.43 2.25 -3.44
CA ASN A 149 3.99 1.05 -2.85
C ASN A 149 3.98 1.17 -1.31
N ILE A 150 3.22 0.31 -0.63
CA ILE A 150 3.28 0.22 0.83
C ILE A 150 4.54 -0.55 1.22
N ALA A 151 5.58 0.22 1.50
CA ALA A 151 6.88 -0.27 1.92
C ALA A 151 6.90 -0.58 3.44
N SER A 152 7.94 -0.19 4.13
CA SER A 152 8.10 -0.26 5.58
C SER A 152 9.33 0.55 5.98
N ILE A 153 9.38 1.05 7.21
CA ILE A 153 10.63 1.54 7.80
C ILE A 153 11.74 0.47 7.79
N LEU A 154 11.37 -0.81 7.75
CA LEU A 154 12.33 -1.91 7.66
C LEU A 154 12.97 -2.06 6.25
N GLY A 155 12.48 -1.33 5.25
CA GLY A 155 13.20 -1.12 3.99
C GLY A 155 14.25 0.00 4.08
N ILE A 156 14.27 0.76 5.19
CA ILE A 156 15.19 1.88 5.43
C ILE A 156 16.18 1.53 6.55
N ARG A 157 15.72 0.81 7.57
CA ARG A 157 16.50 0.37 8.74
C ARG A 157 16.40 -1.14 8.92
N ALA A 158 17.45 -1.73 9.47
CA ALA A 158 17.46 -3.14 9.80
C ALA A 158 16.88 -3.41 11.20
N ILE A 159 16.22 -4.55 11.33
CA ILE A 159 15.90 -5.21 12.60
C ILE A 159 16.21 -6.70 12.44
N GLY A 160 16.64 -7.37 13.50
CA GLY A 160 16.96 -8.80 13.44
C GLY A 160 15.76 -9.68 13.01
N HIS A 161 16.08 -10.86 12.47
CA HIS A 161 15.12 -11.92 12.13
C HIS A 161 14.11 -11.64 11.00
N LEU A 162 14.27 -10.57 10.23
CA LEU A 162 13.38 -10.16 9.15
C LEU A 162 14.12 -9.90 7.82
N ALA A 163 15.24 -10.59 7.58
CA ALA A 163 16.09 -10.35 6.41
C ALA A 163 15.33 -10.32 5.07
N PRO A 164 14.52 -11.33 4.68
CA PRO A 164 13.82 -11.30 3.40
C PRO A 164 12.79 -10.16 3.32
N TYR A 165 12.10 -9.88 4.42
CA TYR A 165 11.12 -8.79 4.47
C TYR A 165 11.79 -7.42 4.27
N SER A 166 12.85 -7.15 5.04
CA SER A 166 13.57 -5.87 4.95
C SER A 166 14.20 -5.68 3.57
N ALA A 167 14.82 -6.72 3.02
CA ALA A 167 15.40 -6.68 1.68
C ALA A 167 14.32 -6.45 0.60
N ALA A 168 13.18 -7.15 0.67
CA ALA A 168 12.08 -6.96 -0.27
C ALA A 168 11.48 -5.54 -0.17
N LYS A 169 11.31 -4.99 1.04
CA LYS A 169 10.79 -3.62 1.23
C LYS A 169 11.80 -2.54 0.80
N ALA A 170 13.10 -2.76 0.98
CA ALA A 170 14.15 -1.90 0.44
C ALA A 170 14.16 -1.95 -1.11
N GLY A 171 14.08 -3.16 -1.68
CA GLY A 171 13.94 -3.36 -3.11
C GLY A 171 12.69 -2.68 -3.67
N LEU A 172 11.54 -2.73 -2.96
CA LEU A 172 10.31 -2.09 -3.38
C LEU A 172 10.40 -0.55 -3.40
N ILE A 173 11.11 0.05 -2.44
CA ILE A 173 11.40 1.50 -2.44
C ILE A 173 12.26 1.86 -3.66
N ASN A 174 13.33 1.11 -3.92
CA ASN A 174 14.22 1.40 -5.04
C ASN A 174 13.57 1.13 -6.40
N LEU A 175 12.78 0.06 -6.53
CA LEU A 175 11.95 -0.21 -7.71
C LEU A 175 11.04 0.98 -8.04
N GLY A 176 10.47 1.64 -7.03
CA GLY A 176 9.68 2.84 -7.24
C GLY A 176 10.49 3.99 -7.84
N ARG A 177 11.76 4.14 -7.47
CA ARG A 177 12.66 5.15 -8.03
C ARG A 177 13.01 4.87 -9.49
N ASP A 178 13.34 3.62 -9.81
CA ASP A 178 13.66 3.22 -11.18
C ASP A 178 12.44 3.42 -12.10
N LEU A 179 11.26 2.95 -11.68
CA LEU A 179 10.02 3.16 -12.43
C LEU A 179 9.67 4.64 -12.59
N CYS A 180 9.95 5.47 -11.58
CA CYS A 180 9.77 6.92 -11.68
C CYS A 180 10.58 7.52 -12.82
N VAL A 181 11.86 7.14 -12.94
CA VAL A 181 12.75 7.65 -13.99
C VAL A 181 12.24 7.26 -15.38
N ASP A 182 11.78 6.03 -15.54
CA ASP A 182 11.30 5.51 -16.83
C ASP A 182 9.93 6.06 -17.26
N LEU A 183 9.07 6.43 -16.29
CA LEU A 183 7.64 6.63 -16.54
C LEU A 183 7.15 8.08 -16.31
N ALA A 184 7.95 8.95 -15.72
CA ALA A 184 7.55 10.32 -15.36
C ALA A 184 7.04 11.13 -16.56
N GLU A 185 7.75 11.09 -17.69
CA GLU A 185 7.35 11.77 -18.94
C GLU A 185 6.03 11.25 -19.53
N ARG A 186 5.60 10.06 -19.07
CA ARG A 186 4.37 9.40 -19.53
C ARG A 186 3.21 9.58 -18.55
N GLY A 187 3.33 10.54 -17.62
CA GLY A 187 2.28 10.86 -16.65
C GLY A 187 2.07 9.81 -15.55
N ILE A 188 3.00 8.86 -15.37
CA ILE A 188 2.90 7.83 -14.33
C ILE A 188 3.82 8.19 -13.18
N ARG A 189 3.25 8.31 -11.98
CA ARG A 189 3.98 8.58 -10.74
C ARG A 189 4.11 7.31 -9.92
N VAL A 190 5.29 7.06 -9.36
CA VAL A 190 5.53 5.91 -8.49
C VAL A 190 6.19 6.39 -7.20
N ASN A 191 5.49 6.23 -6.09
CA ASN A 191 5.97 6.63 -4.77
C ASN A 191 5.80 5.49 -3.76
N ALA A 192 6.48 5.59 -2.64
CA ALA A 192 6.36 4.65 -1.53
C ALA A 192 5.79 5.35 -0.28
N LEU A 193 5.00 4.61 0.49
CA LEU A 193 4.65 4.93 1.87
C LEU A 193 5.34 3.90 2.76
N ALA A 194 6.15 4.34 3.71
CA ALA A 194 6.90 3.51 4.65
C ALA A 194 6.35 3.67 6.08
N PRO A 195 5.35 2.85 6.46
CA PRO A 195 4.84 2.85 7.84
C PRO A 195 5.88 2.35 8.84
N GLY A 196 5.84 2.92 10.05
CA GLY A 196 6.45 2.35 11.24
C GLY A 196 5.61 1.22 11.83
N TYR A 197 5.50 1.19 13.15
CA TYR A 197 4.67 0.21 13.85
C TYR A 197 3.28 0.80 14.11
N PHE A 198 2.27 0.17 13.50
CA PHE A 198 0.86 0.52 13.60
C PHE A 198 0.09 -0.62 14.23
N ILE A 199 -0.84 -0.30 15.14
CA ILE A 199 -1.69 -1.29 15.77
C ILE A 199 -2.72 -1.79 14.75
N THR A 200 -2.75 -3.10 14.54
CA THR A 200 -3.74 -3.77 13.68
C THR A 200 -4.21 -5.06 14.35
N GLU A 201 -5.35 -5.59 13.93
CA GLU A 201 -5.89 -6.87 14.42
C GLU A 201 -4.88 -8.04 14.36
N MET A 202 -3.83 -7.93 13.53
CA MET A 202 -2.83 -8.99 13.35
C MET A 202 -1.65 -8.90 14.31
N ASN A 203 -1.45 -7.77 14.98
CA ASN A 203 -0.23 -7.52 15.77
C ASN A 203 -0.49 -6.90 17.14
N ASP A 204 -1.72 -6.61 17.51
CA ASP A 204 -2.10 -5.96 18.76
C ASP A 204 -1.63 -6.74 19.99
N GLU A 205 -1.86 -8.07 20.04
CA GLU A 205 -1.39 -8.92 21.14
C GLU A 205 0.13 -8.88 21.28
N TRP A 206 0.87 -8.95 20.16
CA TRP A 206 2.33 -8.89 20.20
C TRP A 206 2.81 -7.50 20.60
N LEU A 207 2.19 -6.45 20.10
CA LEU A 207 2.52 -5.07 20.48
C LEU A 207 2.22 -4.77 21.95
N ALA A 208 1.23 -5.44 22.55
CA ALA A 208 0.91 -5.38 23.98
C ALA A 208 1.85 -6.21 24.88
N SER A 209 2.75 -7.02 24.31
CA SER A 209 3.69 -7.86 25.04
C SER A 209 4.88 -7.06 25.61
N PRO A 210 5.67 -7.64 26.56
CA PRO A 210 6.92 -7.01 27.02
C PRO A 210 7.93 -6.73 25.90
N ALA A 211 7.89 -7.49 24.80
CA ALA A 211 8.70 -7.23 23.60
C ALA A 211 8.21 -5.98 22.85
N GLY A 212 6.90 -5.84 22.71
CA GLY A 212 6.26 -4.64 22.16
C GLY A 212 6.56 -3.41 23.02
N ASP A 213 6.54 -3.51 24.35
CA ASP A 213 6.89 -2.40 25.24
C ASP A 213 8.34 -1.94 25.03
N ARG A 214 9.29 -2.86 24.92
CA ARG A 214 10.69 -2.51 24.60
C ARG A 214 10.81 -1.82 23.25
N LEU A 215 10.04 -2.27 22.26
CA LEU A 215 10.00 -1.64 20.95
C LEU A 215 9.41 -0.23 21.03
N ARG A 216 8.29 -0.06 21.73
CA ARG A 216 7.63 1.24 21.96
C ARG A 216 8.56 2.27 22.55
N GLN A 217 9.45 1.86 23.50
CA GLN A 217 10.44 2.77 24.10
C GLN A 217 11.49 3.26 23.10
N ARG A 218 11.71 2.55 22.00
CA ARG A 218 12.62 2.96 20.91
C ARG A 218 11.99 3.96 19.94
N VAL A 219 10.65 4.03 19.90
CA VAL A 219 9.94 5.03 19.09
C VAL A 219 10.03 6.38 19.81
N PRO A 220 10.54 7.46 19.20
CA PRO A 220 10.61 8.77 19.83
C PRO A 220 9.26 9.28 20.36
N ALA A 221 8.18 9.03 19.61
CA ALA A 221 6.81 9.37 20.03
C ALA A 221 6.30 8.54 21.24
N LYS A 222 7.04 7.50 21.69
CA LYS A 222 6.72 6.61 22.84
C LYS A 222 5.37 5.88 22.70
N ARG A 223 4.88 5.75 21.50
CA ARG A 223 3.65 5.02 21.15
C ARG A 223 3.74 4.42 19.77
N PHE A 224 2.86 3.47 19.50
CA PHE A 224 2.61 2.99 18.14
C PHE A 224 1.60 3.90 17.44
N GLY A 225 1.63 3.89 16.11
CA GLY A 225 0.67 4.60 15.29
C GLY A 225 -0.69 3.90 15.27
N LYS A 226 -1.75 4.67 15.03
CA LYS A 226 -3.07 4.17 14.70
C LYS A 226 -3.23 4.19 13.19
N PRO A 227 -3.95 3.24 12.55
CA PRO A 227 -4.12 3.19 11.10
C PRO A 227 -4.58 4.52 10.49
N GLU A 228 -5.43 5.29 11.18
CA GLU A 228 -5.94 6.60 10.75
C GLU A 228 -4.84 7.65 10.55
N GLU A 229 -3.69 7.48 11.20
CA GLU A 229 -2.56 8.40 11.06
C GLU A 229 -1.78 8.19 9.74
N LEU A 230 -2.14 7.16 8.95
CA LEU A 230 -1.66 6.93 7.58
C LEU A 230 -2.58 7.54 6.51
N ASP A 231 -3.82 7.90 6.85
CA ASP A 231 -4.85 8.31 5.91
C ASP A 231 -4.42 9.50 5.06
N GLY A 232 -3.89 10.53 5.72
CA GLY A 232 -3.44 11.73 5.03
C GLY A 232 -2.35 11.45 4.01
N ALA A 233 -1.36 10.62 4.35
CA ALA A 233 -0.27 10.26 3.43
C ALA A 233 -0.77 9.40 2.26
N LEU A 234 -1.66 8.44 2.52
CA LEU A 234 -2.23 7.59 1.48
C LEU A 234 -3.07 8.40 0.49
N VAL A 235 -4.01 9.20 0.99
CA VAL A 235 -4.88 10.05 0.15
C VAL A 235 -4.05 11.06 -0.63
N PHE A 236 -3.05 11.69 0.00
CA PHE A 236 -2.10 12.59 -0.67
C PHE A 236 -1.43 11.91 -1.87
N LEU A 237 -0.88 10.70 -1.69
CA LEU A 237 -0.20 9.97 -2.76
C LEU A 237 -1.14 9.53 -3.89
N CYS A 238 -2.40 9.24 -3.59
CA CYS A 238 -3.41 8.84 -4.58
C CYS A 238 -4.07 10.04 -5.28
N SER A 239 -3.98 11.25 -4.70
CA SER A 239 -4.67 12.46 -5.19
C SER A 239 -3.78 13.34 -6.07
N ASP A 240 -4.39 14.37 -6.60
CA ASP A 240 -3.73 15.40 -7.39
C ASP A 240 -2.84 16.33 -6.55
N ALA A 241 -2.98 16.31 -5.22
CA ALA A 241 -2.10 17.05 -4.31
C ALA A 241 -0.62 16.65 -4.43
N SER A 242 -0.33 15.44 -4.91
CA SER A 242 1.03 14.92 -5.10
C SER A 242 1.49 14.84 -6.55
N ARG A 243 0.87 15.63 -7.46
CA ARG A 243 1.12 15.55 -8.93
C ARG A 243 2.58 15.73 -9.35
N PHE A 244 3.37 16.50 -8.60
CA PHE A 244 4.81 16.70 -8.88
C PHE A 244 5.72 15.88 -7.99
N MET A 245 5.15 14.98 -7.16
CA MET A 245 5.91 14.06 -6.31
C MET A 245 6.07 12.71 -7.01
N ASN A 246 7.31 12.31 -7.29
CA ASN A 246 7.62 11.07 -7.97
C ASN A 246 8.95 10.49 -7.46
N GLY A 247 9.07 9.16 -7.35
CA GLY A 247 10.25 8.47 -6.85
C GLY A 247 10.54 8.64 -5.35
N ASN A 248 9.61 9.17 -4.58
CA ASN A 248 9.82 9.48 -3.17
C ASN A 248 9.30 8.37 -2.24
N CYS A 249 9.77 8.41 -0.99
CA CYS A 249 9.30 7.53 0.08
C CYS A 249 8.88 8.39 1.29
N ILE A 250 7.57 8.43 1.57
CA ILE A 250 7.05 9.09 2.77
C ILE A 250 7.16 8.12 3.94
N THR A 251 7.88 8.51 4.98
CA THR A 251 7.95 7.76 6.23
C THR A 251 6.96 8.31 7.25
N VAL A 252 6.14 7.42 7.83
CA VAL A 252 5.18 7.75 8.91
C VAL A 252 5.43 6.77 10.05
N ASP A 253 6.21 7.15 11.06
CA ASP A 253 6.76 6.20 12.04
C ASP A 253 6.97 6.75 13.46
N GLY A 254 6.45 7.93 13.76
CA GLY A 254 6.65 8.58 15.06
C GLY A 254 8.11 8.94 15.35
N GLY A 255 8.92 9.13 14.30
CA GLY A 255 10.35 9.50 14.40
C GLY A 255 11.29 8.29 14.54
N HIS A 256 10.80 7.04 14.41
CA HIS A 256 11.61 5.84 14.66
C HIS A 256 12.85 5.76 13.77
N THR A 257 12.75 6.16 12.49
CA THR A 257 13.89 6.14 11.56
C THR A 257 14.81 7.36 11.70
N ALA A 258 14.35 8.44 12.31
CA ALA A 258 15.15 9.64 12.54
C ALA A 258 16.02 9.54 13.81
N GLY A 259 15.65 8.67 14.75
CA GLY A 259 16.44 8.39 15.94
C GLY A 259 17.60 7.41 15.67
N VAL A 260 18.63 7.44 16.53
CA VAL A 260 19.82 6.56 16.48
C VAL A 260 19.48 5.15 16.98
#